data_f23be937b204c3a55307d57177f2c041
#
_entry.id   f23be937b204c3a55307d57177f2c041
#
_cell.length_a   1.000
_cell.length_b   1.000
_cell.length_c   1.000
_cell.angle_alpha   90.00
_cell.angle_beta   90.00
_cell.angle_gamma   90.00
#
_symmetry.space_group_name_H-M   'P 1'
#
loop_
_entity.id
_entity.type
_entity.pdbx_description
1 polymer ?
#
loop_
_entity_poly.entity_id
_entity_poly.type
_entity_poly.pdbx_seq_one_letter_code
_entity_poly.pdbx_strand_id
1 'polypeptide(L)'
;MSSVVFDGEEIPLTVIRSDRRRTVGITVKESGEVILRIPPHISEEEAVSFAQSKAEWILRHRTKFEMRERVERHYAEGETIPFFGRELSIRRVEGDKVRAEIIGDELRLTGPLGTGADVFCEAVVFLYRREGLKLLRPIVSEVSKAAGVEPPAVRIRKQQRKWGCCTPKNGIILNVRILLAPKLVIRYLVVHEIAHIEHRHHQDSFWAEVERLMPEFRDAERMLKEYGWTWVF
;
A
#
# COMPACT_ATOMS: atom_id res chain seq x y z
N MET A 1 4.62 23.27 26.10
CA MET A 1 4.21 22.11 25.29
C MET A 1 5.46 21.60 24.59
N SER A 2 5.68 20.30 24.59
CA SER A 2 6.85 19.71 23.94
C SER A 2 6.63 19.70 22.43
N SER A 3 7.63 20.09 21.65
CA SER A 3 7.57 20.11 20.20
C SER A 3 8.92 19.71 19.59
N VAL A 4 8.92 19.35 18.32
CA VAL A 4 10.12 19.18 17.51
C VAL A 4 10.03 20.10 16.30
N VAL A 5 11.18 20.54 15.80
CA VAL A 5 11.24 21.45 14.65
C VAL A 5 11.98 20.75 13.50
N PHE A 6 11.42 20.78 12.30
CA PHE A 6 12.04 20.28 11.11
C PHE A 6 11.64 21.14 9.90
N ASP A 7 12.63 21.59 9.14
CA ASP A 7 12.46 22.44 7.95
C ASP A 7 11.58 23.69 8.18
N GLY A 8 11.71 24.29 9.39
CA GLY A 8 10.94 25.48 9.80
C GLY A 8 9.52 25.17 10.29
N GLU A 9 9.06 23.92 10.25
CA GLU A 9 7.78 23.51 10.79
C GLU A 9 7.92 23.04 12.25
N GLU A 10 7.13 23.62 13.15
CA GLU A 10 7.03 23.18 14.54
C GLU A 10 5.93 22.13 14.69
N ILE A 11 6.31 20.94 15.17
CA ILE A 11 5.43 19.79 15.31
C ILE A 11 5.17 19.56 16.80
N PRO A 12 3.95 19.81 17.33
CA PRO A 12 3.61 19.57 18.70
C PRO A 12 3.60 18.07 19.03
N LEU A 13 4.06 17.73 20.26
CA LEU A 13 4.11 16.37 20.77
C LEU A 13 3.16 16.20 21.93
N THR A 14 2.36 15.13 21.92
CA THR A 14 1.61 14.65 23.10
C THR A 14 2.47 13.59 23.81
N VAL A 15 3.00 13.93 25.00
CA VAL A 15 3.83 13.00 25.76
C VAL A 15 2.96 12.18 26.71
N ILE A 16 3.09 10.84 26.64
CA ILE A 16 2.35 9.89 27.49
C ILE A 16 3.34 8.96 28.19
N ARG A 17 3.34 8.93 29.54
CA ARG A 17 4.11 7.96 30.32
C ARG A 17 3.42 6.61 30.38
N SER A 18 4.19 5.52 30.31
CA SER A 18 3.67 4.15 30.32
C SER A 18 4.62 3.20 31.03
N ASP A 19 4.18 2.66 32.16
CA ASP A 19 4.93 1.68 32.97
C ASP A 19 5.16 0.34 32.25
N ARG A 20 4.37 0.06 31.19
CA ARG A 20 4.49 -1.15 30.41
C ARG A 20 5.59 -1.07 29.35
N ARG A 21 6.17 0.09 29.12
CA ARG A 21 7.20 0.29 28.09
C ARG A 21 8.61 0.30 28.68
N ARG A 22 9.54 -0.27 27.90
CA ARG A 22 10.98 -0.24 28.20
C ARG A 22 11.74 0.74 27.30
N THR A 23 11.13 1.20 26.19
CA THR A 23 11.75 2.09 25.20
C THR A 23 10.79 3.21 24.81
N VAL A 24 11.36 4.34 24.37
CA VAL A 24 10.60 5.45 23.78
C VAL A 24 9.95 5.00 22.47
N GLY A 25 8.71 5.41 22.24
CA GLY A 25 7.99 5.10 21.00
C GLY A 25 7.26 6.31 20.46
N ILE A 26 7.41 6.56 19.17
CA ILE A 26 6.69 7.61 18.44
C ILE A 26 5.53 6.98 17.67
N THR A 27 4.38 7.62 17.73
CA THR A 27 3.19 7.24 16.95
C THR A 27 2.61 8.50 16.33
N VAL A 28 2.48 8.51 15.00
CA VAL A 28 1.74 9.55 14.27
C VAL A 28 0.35 8.99 14.01
N LYS A 29 -0.69 9.67 14.50
CA LYS A 29 -2.10 9.31 14.25
C LYS A 29 -2.54 9.78 12.86
N GLU A 30 -3.64 9.24 12.38
CA GLU A 30 -4.29 9.70 11.14
C GLU A 30 -4.73 11.17 11.20
N SER A 31 -5.05 11.67 12.38
CA SER A 31 -5.31 13.10 12.66
C SER A 31 -4.08 14.02 12.55
N GLY A 32 -2.88 13.50 12.27
CA GLY A 32 -1.63 14.26 12.31
C GLY A 32 -1.06 14.45 13.73
N GLU A 33 -1.78 14.04 14.78
CA GLU A 33 -1.29 14.11 16.18
C GLU A 33 -0.09 13.18 16.38
N VAL A 34 0.99 13.71 16.96
CA VAL A 34 2.21 12.95 17.27
C VAL A 34 2.25 12.61 18.75
N ILE A 35 2.18 11.31 19.05
CA ILE A 35 2.23 10.81 20.42
C ILE A 35 3.59 10.20 20.70
N LEU A 36 4.25 10.72 21.75
CA LEU A 36 5.49 10.23 22.30
C LEU A 36 5.22 9.43 23.56
N ARG A 37 5.34 8.11 23.50
CA ARG A 37 5.17 7.24 24.67
C ARG A 37 6.51 6.93 25.29
N ILE A 38 6.68 7.28 26.56
CA ILE A 38 7.94 7.17 27.30
C ILE A 38 7.83 6.26 28.52
N PRO A 39 8.87 5.46 28.83
CA PRO A 39 8.95 4.73 30.09
C PRO A 39 9.17 5.68 31.28
N PRO A 40 8.89 5.25 32.53
CA PRO A 40 9.01 6.12 33.71
C PRO A 40 10.41 6.67 33.97
N HIS A 41 11.44 5.89 33.62
CA HIS A 41 12.85 6.21 33.86
C HIS A 41 13.48 7.16 32.82
N ILE A 42 12.76 7.49 31.75
CA ILE A 42 13.22 8.43 30.71
C ILE A 42 12.63 9.81 30.99
N SER A 43 13.48 10.83 30.97
CA SER A 43 13.01 12.22 31.09
C SER A 43 12.26 12.66 29.82
N GLU A 44 11.43 13.69 29.96
CA GLU A 44 10.73 14.24 28.81
C GLU A 44 11.69 14.89 27.82
N GLU A 45 12.76 15.53 28.33
CA GLU A 45 13.81 16.17 27.53
C GLU A 45 14.58 15.15 26.67
N GLU A 46 14.97 14.01 27.25
CA GLU A 46 15.61 12.92 26.52
C GLU A 46 14.68 12.35 25.43
N ALA A 47 13.40 12.21 25.74
CA ALA A 47 12.42 11.71 24.78
C ALA A 47 12.14 12.70 23.65
N VAL A 48 12.08 14.00 23.93
CA VAL A 48 11.97 15.06 22.92
C VAL A 48 13.22 15.11 22.04
N SER A 49 14.42 14.99 22.63
CA SER A 49 15.66 14.89 21.85
C SER A 49 15.67 13.69 20.91
N PHE A 50 15.17 12.53 21.37
CA PHE A 50 14.97 11.37 20.51
C PHE A 50 13.95 11.64 19.39
N ALA A 51 12.81 12.28 19.70
CA ALA A 51 11.81 12.65 18.69
C ALA A 51 12.39 13.66 17.69
N GLN A 52 13.24 14.60 18.12
CA GLN A 52 13.94 15.55 17.25
C GLN A 52 14.83 14.80 16.23
N SER A 53 15.55 13.76 16.66
CA SER A 53 16.34 12.92 15.75
C SER A 53 15.50 12.18 14.70
N LYS A 54 14.19 12.13 14.87
CA LYS A 54 13.20 11.49 13.98
C LYS A 54 12.24 12.48 13.33
N ALA A 55 12.50 13.78 13.44
CA ALA A 55 11.60 14.83 12.97
C ALA A 55 11.24 14.69 11.48
N GLU A 56 12.21 14.39 10.61
CA GLU A 56 11.97 14.09 9.19
C GLU A 56 10.99 12.91 9.00
N TRP A 57 11.18 11.85 9.77
CA TRP A 57 10.28 10.69 9.73
C TRP A 57 8.87 11.06 10.19
N ILE A 58 8.75 11.86 11.26
CA ILE A 58 7.47 12.35 11.78
C ILE A 58 6.74 13.18 10.72
N LEU A 59 7.43 14.18 10.14
CA LEU A 59 6.86 15.05 9.11
C LEU A 59 6.40 14.24 7.91
N ARG A 60 7.23 13.34 7.40
CA ARG A 60 6.87 12.45 6.28
C ARG A 60 5.61 11.61 6.56
N HIS A 61 5.40 11.18 7.82
CA HIS A 61 4.21 10.43 8.19
C HIS A 61 2.97 11.32 8.33
N ARG A 62 3.11 12.55 8.88
CA ARG A 62 2.02 13.53 8.92
C ARG A 62 1.55 13.88 7.51
N THR A 63 2.47 14.27 6.64
CA THR A 63 2.17 14.59 5.24
C THR A 63 1.47 13.43 4.52
N LYS A 64 1.85 12.17 4.80
CA LYS A 64 1.14 11.00 4.27
C LYS A 64 -0.32 10.92 4.71
N PHE A 65 -0.65 11.30 5.93
CA PHE A 65 -2.04 11.29 6.41
C PHE A 65 -2.84 12.45 5.81
N GLU A 66 -2.29 13.66 5.76
CA GLU A 66 -2.91 14.82 5.12
C GLU A 66 -3.18 14.57 3.63
N MET A 67 -2.26 13.90 2.95
CA MET A 67 -2.45 13.51 1.55
C MET A 67 -3.41 12.33 1.37
N ARG A 68 -3.60 11.47 2.38
CA ARG A 68 -4.59 10.38 2.35
C ARG A 68 -6.01 10.90 2.27
N GLU A 69 -6.35 11.96 2.99
CA GLU A 69 -7.65 12.64 2.89
C GLU A 69 -7.90 13.19 1.48
N ARG A 70 -6.82 13.58 0.76
CA ARG A 70 -6.89 14.04 -0.64
C ARG A 70 -7.04 12.89 -1.66
N VAL A 71 -6.82 11.64 -1.25
CA VAL A 71 -6.91 10.45 -2.12
C VAL A 71 -8.20 9.66 -1.83
N GLU A 72 -9.10 10.20 -1.00
CA GLU A 72 -10.43 9.60 -0.81
C GLU A 72 -11.18 9.55 -2.14
N ARG A 73 -11.67 8.37 -2.50
CA ARG A 73 -12.38 8.16 -3.76
C ARG A 73 -13.88 8.24 -3.54
N HIS A 74 -14.51 9.11 -4.30
CA HIS A 74 -15.96 9.29 -4.23
C HIS A 74 -16.69 8.49 -5.30
N TYR A 75 -15.95 7.91 -6.25
CA TYR A 75 -16.52 7.19 -7.40
C TYR A 75 -17.53 8.03 -8.17
N ALA A 76 -17.25 9.34 -8.28
CA ALA A 76 -18.09 10.30 -8.98
C ALA A 76 -17.94 10.17 -10.50
N GLU A 77 -18.96 10.68 -11.24
CA GLU A 77 -18.89 10.77 -12.69
C GLU A 77 -17.67 11.60 -13.13
N GLY A 78 -16.87 11.07 -14.04
CA GLY A 78 -15.67 11.71 -14.56
C GLY A 78 -14.41 11.62 -13.68
N GLU A 79 -14.51 11.10 -12.44
CA GLU A 79 -13.35 10.77 -11.62
C GLU A 79 -12.52 9.68 -12.31
N THR A 80 -11.19 9.65 -12.09
CA THR A 80 -10.33 8.60 -12.63
C THR A 80 -9.81 7.67 -11.55
N ILE A 81 -9.58 6.42 -11.93
CA ILE A 81 -8.98 5.41 -11.06
C ILE A 81 -7.94 4.58 -11.81
N PRO A 82 -6.73 4.39 -11.26
CA PRO A 82 -5.72 3.57 -11.90
C PRO A 82 -6.13 2.08 -11.94
N PHE A 83 -5.80 1.41 -13.03
CA PHE A 83 -5.92 -0.04 -13.15
C PHE A 83 -4.80 -0.62 -14.01
N PHE A 84 -3.90 -1.38 -13.41
CA PHE A 84 -2.84 -2.10 -14.10
C PHE A 84 -1.96 -1.19 -14.98
N GLY A 85 -1.60 0.00 -14.45
CA GLY A 85 -0.74 0.99 -15.11
C GLY A 85 -1.42 1.87 -16.16
N ARG A 86 -2.74 1.88 -16.23
CA ARG A 86 -3.55 2.82 -17.02
C ARG A 86 -4.60 3.50 -16.15
N GLU A 87 -5.05 4.69 -16.55
CA GLU A 87 -6.16 5.38 -15.90
C GLU A 87 -7.49 4.96 -16.55
N LEU A 88 -8.50 4.69 -15.72
CA LEU A 88 -9.87 4.47 -16.16
C LEU A 88 -10.73 5.66 -15.74
N SER A 89 -11.52 6.20 -16.67
CA SER A 89 -12.51 7.24 -16.36
C SER A 89 -13.79 6.59 -15.80
N ILE A 90 -14.30 7.11 -14.69
CA ILE A 90 -15.52 6.59 -14.08
C ILE A 90 -16.75 7.14 -14.81
N ARG A 91 -17.63 6.23 -15.23
CA ARG A 91 -18.95 6.54 -15.74
C ARG A 91 -20.02 5.93 -14.87
N ARG A 92 -20.94 6.77 -14.37
CA ARG A 92 -22.07 6.33 -13.56
C ARG A 92 -23.31 6.10 -14.44
N VAL A 93 -23.95 4.96 -14.26
CA VAL A 93 -25.16 4.59 -14.99
C VAL A 93 -26.22 4.14 -13.97
N GLU A 94 -27.43 4.64 -14.12
CA GLU A 94 -28.55 4.20 -13.31
C GLU A 94 -28.96 2.76 -13.66
N GLY A 95 -29.31 1.96 -12.65
CA GLY A 95 -29.77 0.59 -12.81
C GLY A 95 -30.16 -0.07 -11.48
N ASP A 96 -30.87 -1.18 -11.55
CA ASP A 96 -31.47 -1.85 -10.37
C ASP A 96 -30.41 -2.57 -9.50
N LYS A 97 -29.25 -2.90 -10.06
CA LYS A 97 -28.23 -3.71 -9.37
C LYS A 97 -26.86 -3.03 -9.45
N VAL A 98 -26.15 -3.06 -8.33
CA VAL A 98 -24.78 -2.56 -8.29
C VAL A 98 -23.85 -3.47 -9.09
N ARG A 99 -23.14 -2.88 -10.06
CA ARG A 99 -22.15 -3.55 -10.91
C ARG A 99 -20.99 -2.61 -11.21
N ALA A 100 -19.83 -3.18 -11.43
CA ALA A 100 -18.65 -2.50 -11.96
C ALA A 100 -18.12 -3.30 -13.16
N GLU A 101 -17.82 -2.61 -14.27
CA GLU A 101 -17.33 -3.20 -15.51
C GLU A 101 -16.27 -2.30 -16.13
N ILE A 102 -15.24 -2.90 -16.76
CA ILE A 102 -14.23 -2.16 -17.54
C ILE A 102 -14.57 -2.31 -19.02
N ILE A 103 -14.80 -1.18 -19.70
CA ILE A 103 -15.12 -1.11 -21.13
C ILE A 103 -14.14 -0.12 -21.77
N GLY A 104 -13.11 -0.65 -22.46
CA GLY A 104 -12.01 0.18 -22.94
C GLY A 104 -11.28 0.86 -21.77
N ASP A 105 -11.22 2.19 -21.77
CA ASP A 105 -10.64 3.00 -20.70
C ASP A 105 -11.71 3.61 -19.75
N GLU A 106 -12.92 3.04 -19.79
CA GLU A 106 -14.04 3.42 -18.91
C GLU A 106 -14.22 2.37 -17.81
N LEU A 107 -14.34 2.82 -16.56
CA LEU A 107 -14.89 2.06 -15.44
C LEU A 107 -16.36 2.42 -15.28
N ARG A 108 -17.24 1.59 -15.81
CA ARG A 108 -18.68 1.78 -15.70
C ARG A 108 -19.18 1.26 -14.34
N LEU A 109 -19.85 2.16 -13.60
CA LEU A 109 -20.47 1.86 -12.32
C LEU A 109 -21.98 1.98 -12.47
N THR A 110 -22.69 0.85 -12.47
CA THR A 110 -24.15 0.79 -12.52
C THR A 110 -24.70 0.61 -11.11
N GLY A 111 -25.78 1.28 -10.78
CA GLY A 111 -26.47 1.09 -9.50
C GLY A 111 -27.69 2.02 -9.33
N PRO A 112 -28.53 1.79 -8.31
CA PRO A 112 -29.63 2.67 -7.96
C PRO A 112 -29.17 4.10 -7.69
N LEU A 113 -30.04 5.07 -7.90
CA LEU A 113 -29.81 6.47 -7.50
C LEU A 113 -29.47 6.54 -6.00
N GLY A 114 -28.47 7.33 -5.65
CA GLY A 114 -28.00 7.47 -4.27
C GLY A 114 -27.10 6.35 -3.77
N THR A 115 -26.67 5.39 -4.62
CA THR A 115 -25.67 4.39 -4.23
C THR A 115 -24.38 5.06 -3.75
N GLY A 116 -23.99 4.77 -2.51
CA GLY A 116 -22.83 5.35 -1.85
C GLY A 116 -21.50 4.87 -2.41
N ALA A 117 -20.44 5.64 -2.13
CA ALA A 117 -19.07 5.35 -2.57
C ALA A 117 -18.55 4.01 -2.04
N ASP A 118 -18.87 3.65 -0.80
CA ASP A 118 -18.50 2.39 -0.15
C ASP A 118 -19.04 1.16 -0.90
N VAL A 119 -20.27 1.23 -1.38
CA VAL A 119 -20.91 0.15 -2.14
C VAL A 119 -20.24 -0.01 -3.52
N PHE A 120 -19.92 1.10 -4.20
CA PHE A 120 -19.16 1.05 -5.45
C PHE A 120 -17.71 0.59 -5.23
N CYS A 121 -17.09 1.00 -4.12
CA CYS A 121 -15.77 0.52 -3.74
C CYS A 121 -15.71 -1.02 -3.70
N GLU A 122 -16.65 -1.66 -3.03
CA GLU A 122 -16.68 -3.14 -2.95
C GLU A 122 -16.91 -3.78 -4.33
N ALA A 123 -17.76 -3.21 -5.17
CA ALA A 123 -17.96 -3.67 -6.54
C ALA A 123 -16.69 -3.54 -7.39
N VAL A 124 -15.97 -2.43 -7.26
CA VAL A 124 -14.70 -2.19 -7.96
C VAL A 124 -13.61 -3.13 -7.45
N VAL A 125 -13.48 -3.32 -6.14
CA VAL A 125 -12.53 -4.28 -5.54
C VAL A 125 -12.81 -5.71 -6.06
N PHE A 126 -14.07 -6.10 -6.15
CA PHE A 126 -14.44 -7.41 -6.72
C PHE A 126 -14.04 -7.52 -8.20
N LEU A 127 -14.37 -6.50 -9.01
CA LEU A 127 -14.00 -6.45 -10.42
C LEU A 127 -12.47 -6.52 -10.59
N TYR A 128 -11.71 -5.69 -9.85
CA TYR A 128 -10.26 -5.64 -9.93
C TYR A 128 -9.62 -6.99 -9.56
N ARG A 129 -10.12 -7.67 -8.54
CA ARG A 129 -9.65 -9.02 -8.18
C ARG A 129 -9.84 -10.01 -9.32
N ARG A 130 -11.01 -9.97 -9.99
CA ARG A 130 -11.34 -10.87 -11.10
C ARG A 130 -10.49 -10.60 -12.33
N GLU A 131 -10.46 -9.34 -12.78
CA GLU A 131 -9.72 -8.95 -13.98
C GLU A 131 -8.21 -8.93 -13.74
N GLY A 132 -7.78 -8.43 -12.57
CA GLY A 132 -6.37 -8.40 -12.20
C GLY A 132 -5.74 -9.79 -12.14
N LEU A 133 -6.47 -10.82 -11.70
CA LEU A 133 -5.95 -12.18 -11.69
C LEU A 133 -5.66 -12.68 -13.12
N LYS A 134 -6.48 -12.31 -14.11
CA LYS A 134 -6.22 -12.65 -15.54
C LYS A 134 -4.94 -11.98 -16.04
N LEU A 135 -4.72 -10.71 -15.67
CA LEU A 135 -3.56 -9.93 -16.09
C LEU A 135 -2.27 -10.33 -15.37
N LEU A 136 -2.37 -10.80 -14.12
CA LEU A 136 -1.22 -11.25 -13.33
C LEU A 136 -0.70 -12.64 -13.75
N ARG A 137 -1.57 -13.52 -14.20
CA ARG A 137 -1.18 -14.90 -14.58
C ARG A 137 -0.02 -14.98 -15.57
N PRO A 138 0.01 -14.21 -16.67
CA PRO A 138 1.14 -14.21 -17.58
C PRO A 138 2.45 -13.77 -16.92
N ILE A 139 2.41 -12.72 -16.08
CA ILE A 139 3.58 -12.21 -15.36
C ILE A 139 4.09 -13.26 -14.37
N VAL A 140 3.20 -13.86 -13.59
CA VAL A 140 3.57 -14.94 -12.66
C VAL A 140 4.18 -16.12 -13.40
N SER A 141 3.59 -16.55 -14.50
CA SER A 141 4.11 -17.67 -15.30
C SER A 141 5.51 -17.37 -15.87
N GLU A 142 5.72 -16.17 -16.40
CA GLU A 142 7.02 -15.74 -16.93
C GLU A 142 8.09 -15.72 -15.81
N VAL A 143 7.79 -15.06 -14.69
CA VAL A 143 8.73 -14.93 -13.57
C VAL A 143 9.02 -16.27 -12.92
N SER A 144 8.00 -17.11 -12.73
CA SER A 144 8.15 -18.46 -12.17
C SER A 144 9.04 -19.33 -13.03
N LYS A 145 8.87 -19.28 -14.37
CA LYS A 145 9.73 -19.98 -15.31
C LYS A 145 11.18 -19.51 -15.22
N ALA A 146 11.40 -18.19 -15.14
CA ALA A 146 12.74 -17.61 -15.01
C ALA A 146 13.40 -17.95 -13.67
N ALA A 147 12.60 -18.10 -12.59
CA ALA A 147 13.05 -18.52 -11.27
C ALA A 147 13.21 -20.05 -11.13
N GLY A 148 12.71 -20.85 -12.07
CA GLY A 148 12.74 -22.32 -11.97
C GLY A 148 11.77 -22.88 -10.94
N VAL A 149 10.73 -22.14 -10.55
CA VAL A 149 9.76 -22.54 -9.52
C VAL A 149 8.33 -22.52 -10.06
N GLU A 150 7.41 -23.21 -9.39
CA GLU A 150 6.00 -23.21 -9.75
C GLU A 150 5.13 -23.00 -8.49
N PRO A 151 4.56 -21.82 -8.28
CA PRO A 151 3.66 -21.59 -7.15
C PRO A 151 2.35 -22.35 -7.37
N PRO A 152 1.89 -23.15 -6.39
CA PRO A 152 0.68 -23.98 -6.53
C PRO A 152 -0.60 -23.17 -6.63
N ALA A 153 -0.58 -21.91 -6.21
CA ALA A 153 -1.71 -21.01 -6.29
C ALA A 153 -1.29 -19.54 -6.28
N VAL A 154 -2.00 -18.73 -7.06
CA VAL A 154 -1.91 -17.27 -7.02
C VAL A 154 -3.27 -16.71 -6.68
N ARG A 155 -3.35 -15.83 -5.69
CA ARG A 155 -4.60 -15.24 -5.20
C ARG A 155 -4.45 -13.74 -5.01
N ILE A 156 -5.52 -13.01 -5.21
CA ILE A 156 -5.63 -11.58 -4.88
C ILE A 156 -6.57 -11.45 -3.68
N ARG A 157 -6.14 -10.72 -2.64
CA ARG A 157 -6.92 -10.48 -1.43
C ARG A 157 -6.89 -9.01 -1.02
N LYS A 158 -7.92 -8.53 -0.35
CA LYS A 158 -7.91 -7.24 0.35
C LYS A 158 -7.11 -7.43 1.65
N GLN A 159 -5.94 -6.78 1.76
CA GLN A 159 -5.06 -6.84 2.93
C GLN A 159 -4.79 -5.41 3.42
N GLN A 160 -4.67 -5.23 4.74
CA GLN A 160 -4.45 -3.91 5.32
C GLN A 160 -2.96 -3.53 5.43
N ARG A 161 -2.10 -4.51 5.78
CA ARG A 161 -0.71 -4.25 6.20
C ARG A 161 0.36 -4.73 5.23
N LYS A 162 0.03 -5.56 4.26
CA LYS A 162 0.98 -6.20 3.35
C LYS A 162 0.58 -5.96 1.90
N TRP A 163 1.58 -5.83 1.03
CA TRP A 163 1.38 -5.79 -0.42
C TRP A 163 1.23 -7.18 -1.01
N GLY A 164 1.99 -8.16 -0.46
CA GLY A 164 1.91 -9.54 -0.81
C GLY A 164 2.40 -10.46 0.30
N CYS A 165 2.34 -11.74 0.08
CA CYS A 165 3.06 -12.75 0.86
C CYS A 165 3.16 -14.08 0.10
N CYS A 166 4.31 -14.73 0.22
CA CYS A 166 4.49 -16.14 -0.08
C CYS A 166 4.08 -16.96 1.15
N THR A 167 3.15 -17.89 0.97
CA THR A 167 2.67 -18.75 2.06
C THR A 167 3.68 -19.87 2.38
N PRO A 168 3.59 -20.54 3.56
CA PRO A 168 4.45 -21.69 3.86
C PRO A 168 4.37 -22.82 2.83
N LYS A 169 3.25 -22.91 2.09
CA LYS A 169 3.03 -23.88 1.00
C LYS A 169 3.35 -23.31 -0.39
N ASN A 170 4.19 -22.30 -0.50
CA ASN A 170 4.61 -21.65 -1.74
C ASN A 170 3.48 -21.00 -2.56
N GLY A 171 2.28 -20.80 -1.99
CA GLY A 171 1.22 -20.04 -2.65
C GLY A 171 1.47 -18.54 -2.57
N ILE A 172 1.24 -17.83 -3.65
CA ILE A 172 1.41 -16.38 -3.73
C ILE A 172 0.08 -15.67 -3.45
N ILE A 173 0.09 -14.71 -2.55
CA ILE A 173 -1.05 -13.82 -2.29
C ILE A 173 -0.60 -12.39 -2.53
N LEU A 174 -1.31 -11.67 -3.40
CA LEU A 174 -1.08 -10.26 -3.69
C LEU A 174 -2.26 -9.42 -3.16
N ASN A 175 -1.96 -8.22 -2.68
CA ASN A 175 -2.99 -7.28 -2.25
C ASN A 175 -3.68 -6.68 -3.49
N VAL A 176 -5.00 -6.60 -3.47
CA VAL A 176 -5.77 -6.01 -4.58
C VAL A 176 -5.33 -4.57 -4.89
N ARG A 177 -4.87 -3.82 -3.89
CA ARG A 177 -4.37 -2.45 -4.05
C ARG A 177 -3.18 -2.34 -5.00
N ILE A 178 -2.40 -3.41 -5.20
CA ILE A 178 -1.28 -3.39 -6.15
C ILE A 178 -1.75 -3.18 -7.59
N LEU A 179 -2.98 -3.50 -7.91
CA LEU A 179 -3.55 -3.29 -9.25
C LEU A 179 -3.78 -1.82 -9.58
N LEU A 180 -3.71 -0.93 -8.58
CA LEU A 180 -3.70 0.53 -8.75
C LEU A 180 -2.30 1.06 -9.10
N ALA A 181 -1.27 0.24 -8.98
CA ALA A 181 0.12 0.62 -9.22
C ALA A 181 0.49 0.58 -10.72
N PRO A 182 1.58 1.26 -11.11
CA PRO A 182 2.22 1.06 -12.41
C PRO A 182 2.65 -0.39 -12.63
N LYS A 183 2.67 -0.84 -13.88
CA LYS A 183 3.05 -2.22 -14.25
C LYS A 183 4.42 -2.64 -13.72
N LEU A 184 5.38 -1.72 -13.68
CA LEU A 184 6.72 -1.94 -13.14
C LEU A 184 6.65 -2.42 -11.67
N VAL A 185 5.84 -1.74 -10.85
CA VAL A 185 5.68 -2.06 -9.43
C VAL A 185 4.90 -3.36 -9.24
N ILE A 186 3.90 -3.61 -10.07
CA ILE A 186 3.15 -4.88 -10.07
C ILE A 186 4.09 -6.04 -10.36
N ARG A 187 4.94 -5.91 -11.39
CA ARG A 187 5.96 -6.91 -11.74
C ARG A 187 6.94 -7.13 -10.60
N TYR A 188 7.46 -6.07 -10.02
CA TYR A 188 8.35 -6.15 -8.86
C TYR A 188 7.74 -6.93 -7.70
N LEU A 189 6.47 -6.67 -7.34
CA LEU A 189 5.82 -7.41 -6.28
C LEU A 189 5.70 -8.91 -6.60
N VAL A 190 5.39 -9.26 -7.85
CA VAL A 190 5.36 -10.67 -8.30
C VAL A 190 6.74 -11.32 -8.14
N VAL A 191 7.80 -10.64 -8.61
CA VAL A 191 9.19 -11.11 -8.47
C VAL A 191 9.56 -11.30 -7.00
N HIS A 192 9.23 -10.33 -6.14
CA HIS A 192 9.50 -10.37 -4.70
C HIS A 192 8.86 -11.59 -4.03
N GLU A 193 7.57 -11.84 -4.31
CA GLU A 193 6.86 -12.95 -3.69
C GLU A 193 7.30 -14.31 -4.26
N ILE A 194 7.70 -14.39 -5.52
CA ILE A 194 8.25 -15.61 -6.14
C ILE A 194 9.64 -15.91 -5.59
N ALA A 195 10.51 -14.92 -5.41
CA ALA A 195 11.82 -15.10 -4.79
C ALA A 195 11.72 -15.68 -3.36
N HIS A 196 10.63 -15.39 -2.64
CA HIS A 196 10.36 -15.99 -1.35
C HIS A 196 10.07 -17.49 -1.37
N ILE A 197 9.85 -18.12 -2.49
CA ILE A 197 9.69 -19.58 -2.56
C ILE A 197 10.98 -20.27 -2.14
N GLU A 198 12.13 -19.76 -2.57
CA GLU A 198 13.46 -20.29 -2.23
C GLU A 198 14.12 -19.54 -1.08
N HIS A 199 13.93 -18.22 -0.99
CA HIS A 199 14.55 -17.33 -0.02
C HIS A 199 13.52 -16.75 0.95
N ARG A 200 13.29 -17.40 2.11
CA ARG A 200 12.27 -16.99 3.10
C ARG A 200 12.62 -15.74 3.91
N HIS A 201 13.76 -15.15 3.68
CA HIS A 201 14.32 -13.99 4.36
C HIS A 201 14.78 -12.94 3.34
N HIS A 202 15.02 -11.71 3.79
CA HIS A 202 15.51 -10.61 2.95
C HIS A 202 17.03 -10.38 3.13
N GLN A 203 17.84 -11.46 3.07
CA GLN A 203 19.30 -11.40 3.08
C GLN A 203 19.84 -11.25 1.65
N ASP A 204 21.15 -11.17 1.50
CA ASP A 204 21.83 -10.88 0.21
C ASP A 204 21.41 -11.87 -0.90
N SER A 205 21.24 -13.15 -0.56
CA SER A 205 20.79 -14.16 -1.53
C SER A 205 19.38 -13.90 -2.08
N PHE A 206 18.47 -13.38 -1.25
CA PHE A 206 17.14 -12.95 -1.70
C PHE A 206 17.22 -11.78 -2.68
N TRP A 207 18.01 -10.75 -2.31
CA TRP A 207 18.13 -9.57 -3.16
C TRP A 207 18.88 -9.87 -4.46
N ALA A 208 19.88 -10.76 -4.43
CA ALA A 208 20.56 -11.23 -5.63
C ALA A 208 19.59 -11.95 -6.59
N GLU A 209 18.67 -12.75 -6.07
CA GLU A 209 17.65 -13.41 -6.89
C GLU A 209 16.63 -12.41 -7.45
N VAL A 210 16.18 -11.45 -6.64
CA VAL A 210 15.29 -10.37 -7.12
C VAL A 210 15.97 -9.57 -8.25
N GLU A 211 17.25 -9.20 -8.08
CA GLU A 211 18.02 -8.46 -9.07
C GLU A 211 18.25 -9.27 -10.35
N ARG A 212 18.49 -10.57 -10.24
CA ARG A 212 18.60 -11.50 -11.39
C ARG A 212 17.32 -11.57 -12.21
N LEU A 213 16.16 -11.62 -11.53
CA LEU A 213 14.84 -11.71 -12.17
C LEU A 213 14.32 -10.38 -12.70
N MET A 214 14.75 -9.27 -12.10
CA MET A 214 14.33 -7.90 -12.42
C MET A 214 15.44 -6.90 -12.08
N PRO A 215 16.41 -6.65 -12.98
CA PRO A 215 17.55 -5.74 -12.72
C PRO A 215 17.13 -4.32 -12.27
N GLU A 216 16.02 -3.83 -12.78
CA GLU A 216 15.45 -2.51 -12.47
C GLU A 216 14.58 -2.48 -11.19
N PHE A 217 14.62 -3.51 -10.36
CA PHE A 217 13.73 -3.65 -9.19
C PHE A 217 13.81 -2.48 -8.19
N ARG A 218 14.98 -1.82 -8.07
CA ARG A 218 15.20 -0.73 -7.12
C ARG A 218 14.32 0.47 -7.40
N ASP A 219 14.03 0.77 -8.66
CA ASP A 219 13.11 1.84 -9.04
C ASP A 219 11.67 1.50 -8.65
N ALA A 220 11.24 0.26 -8.91
CA ALA A 220 9.93 -0.22 -8.52
C ALA A 220 9.75 -0.27 -7.00
N GLU A 221 10.78 -0.71 -6.26
CA GLU A 221 10.79 -0.72 -4.79
C GLU A 221 10.68 0.70 -4.23
N ARG A 222 11.43 1.65 -4.79
CA ARG A 222 11.35 3.06 -4.43
C ARG A 222 9.95 3.61 -4.66
N MET A 223 9.36 3.39 -5.84
CA MET A 223 7.99 3.81 -6.15
C MET A 223 6.98 3.21 -5.18
N LEU A 224 7.10 1.92 -4.83
CA LEU A 224 6.21 1.27 -3.87
C LEU A 224 6.31 1.91 -2.47
N LYS A 225 7.51 2.24 -2.02
CA LYS A 225 7.76 2.90 -0.72
C LYS A 225 7.24 4.34 -0.70
N GLU A 226 7.42 5.05 -1.81
CA GLU A 226 7.09 6.49 -1.92
C GLU A 226 5.61 6.70 -2.20
N TYR A 227 5.01 5.97 -3.14
CA TYR A 227 3.64 6.20 -3.61
C TYR A 227 2.63 5.13 -3.18
N GLY A 228 3.05 4.00 -2.61
CA GLY A 228 2.14 2.90 -2.27
C GLY A 228 0.98 3.30 -1.35
N TRP A 229 1.15 4.31 -0.52
CA TRP A 229 0.10 4.83 0.34
C TRP A 229 -1.03 5.52 -0.44
N THR A 230 -0.79 5.99 -1.68
CA THR A 230 -1.81 6.62 -2.55
C THR A 230 -2.70 5.59 -3.26
N TRP A 231 -2.26 4.34 -3.35
CA TRP A 231 -3.03 3.28 -4.02
C TRP A 231 -4.10 2.74 -3.09
N VAL A 232 -5.21 3.47 -3.01
CA VAL A 232 -6.39 3.17 -2.20
C VAL A 232 -7.64 3.12 -3.08
N PHE A 233 -8.59 2.32 -2.63
CA PHE A 233 -9.90 2.19 -3.28
C PHE A 233 -10.91 3.14 -2.66
#